data_aeb4ee7b5d11adc697d54c2835bf65a1
#
_entry.id   aeb4ee7b5d11adc697d54c2835bf65a1
#
_cell.length_a   1.000
_cell.length_b   1.000
_cell.length_c   1.000
_cell.angle_alpha   90.00
_cell.angle_beta   90.00
_cell.angle_gamma   90.00
#
_symmetry.space_group_name_H-M   'P 1'
#
loop_
_entity.id
_entity.type
_entity.pdbx_description
1 polymer ?
#
loop_
_entity_poly.entity_id
_entity_poly.type
_entity_poly.pdbx_seq_one_letter_code
_entity_poly.pdbx_strand_id
1 'polypeptide(L)'
;GVLDYLGGDIKLSCKAVGTEDMDPDELSYLKEQYDQMNVDVSAARTVNMEIRVQAKEYGLDETIPFEIPVIKVGRSWYLNVAGF
;
A
#
# COMPACT_ATOMS: atom_id res chain seq x y z
N GLY A 1 6.04 -14.85 17.63
CA GLY A 1 5.61 -13.57 17.10
C GLY A 1 4.38 -13.03 17.80
N VAL A 2 3.91 -11.86 17.38
CA VAL A 2 2.72 -11.23 17.98
C VAL A 2 1.47 -12.10 17.82
N LEU A 3 1.37 -12.81 16.71
CA LEU A 3 0.23 -13.69 16.43
C LEU A 3 0.21 -14.90 17.36
N ASP A 4 1.37 -15.45 17.71
CA ASP A 4 1.48 -16.54 18.69
C ASP A 4 1.02 -16.08 20.08
N TYR A 5 1.30 -14.82 20.38
CA TYR A 5 0.93 -14.21 21.65
C TYR A 5 -0.59 -14.04 21.79
N LEU A 6 -1.30 -13.88 20.65
CA LEU A 6 -2.74 -13.71 20.62
C LEU A 6 -3.54 -15.01 20.54
N GLY A 7 -2.88 -16.17 20.74
CA GLY A 7 -3.57 -17.45 20.85
C GLY A 7 -3.65 -18.31 19.60
N GLY A 8 -3.04 -17.91 18.52
CA GLY A 8 -2.84 -18.76 17.35
C GLY A 8 -4.01 -18.99 16.40
N ASP A 9 -5.23 -18.61 16.75
CA ASP A 9 -6.41 -18.78 15.89
C ASP A 9 -6.76 -17.53 15.07
N ILE A 10 -5.83 -16.60 15.00
CA ILE A 10 -6.00 -15.39 14.21
C ILE A 10 -5.44 -15.62 12.81
N LYS A 11 -6.29 -15.40 11.82
CA LYS A 11 -5.88 -15.47 10.41
C LYS A 11 -5.84 -14.07 9.83
N LEU A 12 -4.73 -13.75 9.20
CA LEU A 12 -4.57 -12.51 8.45
C LEU A 12 -4.36 -12.85 6.98
N SER A 13 -5.16 -12.24 6.13
CA SER A 13 -4.97 -12.32 4.69
C SER A 13 -4.97 -10.93 4.10
N CYS A 14 -4.17 -10.74 3.05
CA CYS A 14 -4.03 -9.47 2.38
C CYS A 14 -4.13 -9.71 0.88
N LYS A 15 -4.92 -8.88 0.21
CA LYS A 15 -5.04 -8.97 -1.25
C LYS A 15 -5.11 -7.59 -1.88
N ALA A 16 -4.61 -7.48 -3.11
CA ALA A 16 -4.79 -6.31 -3.94
C ALA A 16 -6.13 -6.42 -4.65
N VAL A 17 -6.96 -5.38 -4.55
CA VAL A 17 -8.29 -5.38 -5.17
C VAL A 17 -8.39 -4.44 -6.37
N GLY A 18 -7.41 -3.58 -6.58
CA GLY A 18 -7.37 -2.69 -7.73
C GLY A 18 -6.19 -1.74 -7.67
N THR A 19 -5.99 -1.01 -8.74
CA THR A 19 -4.98 0.04 -8.83
C THR A 19 -5.60 1.27 -9.49
N GLU A 20 -5.13 2.43 -9.07
CA GLU A 20 -5.54 3.71 -9.67
C GLU A 20 -4.30 4.51 -10.05
N ASP A 21 -4.29 5.04 -11.28
CA ASP A 21 -3.22 5.91 -11.71
C ASP A 21 -3.37 7.28 -11.05
N MET A 22 -2.23 7.89 -10.71
CA MET A 22 -2.23 9.23 -10.14
C MET A 22 -2.65 10.27 -11.17
N ASP A 23 -3.41 11.29 -10.72
CA ASP A 23 -3.78 12.43 -11.53
C ASP A 23 -2.52 13.10 -12.12
N PRO A 24 -2.52 13.51 -13.41
CA PRO A 24 -1.37 14.16 -14.03
C PRO A 24 -0.82 15.36 -13.27
N ASP A 25 -1.68 16.17 -12.67
CA ASP A 25 -1.24 17.35 -11.90
C ASP A 25 -0.52 16.93 -10.62
N GLU A 26 -1.04 15.94 -9.92
CA GLU A 26 -0.41 15.38 -8.74
C GLU A 26 0.90 14.70 -9.08
N LEU A 27 0.95 13.99 -10.21
CA LEU A 27 2.16 13.33 -10.68
C LEU A 27 3.26 14.35 -10.99
N SER A 28 2.91 15.46 -11.62
CA SER A 28 3.88 16.54 -11.91
C SER A 28 4.49 17.10 -10.63
N TYR A 29 3.67 17.35 -9.63
CA TYR A 29 4.11 17.81 -8.33
C TYR A 29 5.05 16.80 -7.65
N LEU A 30 4.66 15.53 -7.69
CA LEU A 30 5.45 14.45 -7.12
C LEU A 30 6.81 14.32 -7.82
N LYS A 31 6.84 14.42 -9.14
CA LYS A 31 8.09 14.39 -9.91
C LYS A 31 9.05 15.49 -9.48
N GLU A 32 8.53 16.71 -9.26
CA GLU A 32 9.36 17.83 -8.79
C GLU A 32 9.98 17.54 -7.42
N GLN A 33 9.21 16.95 -6.51
CA GLN A 33 9.71 16.59 -5.19
C GLN A 33 10.82 15.55 -5.26
N TYR A 34 10.65 14.52 -6.10
CA TYR A 34 11.65 13.47 -6.25
C TYR A 34 12.87 13.92 -7.04
N ASP A 35 12.71 14.87 -8.00
CA ASP A 35 13.83 15.44 -8.72
C ASP A 35 14.84 16.14 -7.78
N GLN A 36 14.35 16.76 -6.71
CA GLN A 36 15.21 17.35 -5.69
C GLN A 36 16.10 16.33 -4.99
N MET A 37 15.69 15.06 -5.00
CA MET A 37 16.44 13.93 -4.42
C MET A 37 17.21 13.15 -5.48
N ASN A 38 17.26 13.63 -6.71
CA ASN A 38 17.86 12.95 -7.87
C ASN A 38 17.18 11.61 -8.19
N VAL A 39 15.89 11.52 -7.97
CA VAL A 39 15.09 10.34 -8.30
C VAL A 39 14.15 10.69 -9.46
N ASP A 40 14.26 9.94 -10.55
CA ASP A 40 13.43 10.14 -11.74
C ASP A 40 12.22 9.22 -11.71
N VAL A 41 11.07 9.78 -11.34
CA VAL A 41 9.80 9.05 -11.24
C VAL A 41 9.10 9.10 -12.60
N SER A 42 8.85 7.93 -13.20
CA SER A 42 8.17 7.84 -14.50
C SER A 42 6.66 7.64 -14.37
N ALA A 43 6.19 7.10 -13.26
CA ALA A 43 4.76 6.88 -13.01
C ALA A 43 4.50 6.78 -11.51
N ALA A 44 3.25 6.98 -11.14
CA ALA A 44 2.80 6.77 -9.77
C ALA A 44 1.39 6.18 -9.79
N ARG A 45 1.12 5.28 -8.85
CA ARG A 45 -0.17 4.62 -8.70
C ARG A 45 -0.51 4.46 -7.24
N THR A 46 -1.79 4.25 -6.98
CA THR A 46 -2.28 3.82 -5.68
C THR A 46 -2.77 2.39 -5.82
N VAL A 47 -2.25 1.49 -5.00
CA VAL A 47 -2.71 0.10 -4.94
C VAL A 47 -3.74 0.00 -3.82
N ASN A 48 -4.96 -0.37 -4.19
CA ASN A 48 -6.03 -0.59 -3.23
C ASN A 48 -5.93 -2.01 -2.69
N MET A 49 -5.80 -2.13 -1.39
CA MET A 49 -5.59 -3.39 -0.69
C MET A 49 -6.70 -3.63 0.33
N GLU A 50 -6.90 -4.89 0.68
CA GLU A 50 -7.75 -5.26 1.79
C GLU A 50 -7.03 -6.24 2.70
N ILE A 51 -7.09 -5.98 4.01
CA ILE A 51 -6.64 -6.93 5.02
C ILE A 51 -7.89 -7.54 5.66
N ARG A 52 -7.97 -8.86 5.63
CA ARG A 52 -9.02 -9.59 6.34
C ARG A 52 -8.45 -10.17 7.62
N VAL A 53 -9.08 -9.85 8.72
CA VAL A 53 -8.71 -10.32 10.06
C VAL A 53 -9.81 -11.26 10.55
N GLN A 54 -9.43 -12.50 10.82
CA GLN A 54 -10.38 -13.51 11.34
C GLN A 54 -9.85 -14.08 12.65
N ALA A 55 -10.66 -14.00 13.69
CA ALA A 55 -10.37 -14.59 14.99
C ALA A 55 -11.60 -15.35 15.47
N LYS A 56 -11.63 -16.66 15.24
CA LYS A 56 -12.80 -17.50 15.52
C LYS A 56 -13.20 -17.50 16.98
N GLU A 57 -12.23 -17.51 17.89
CA GLU A 57 -12.48 -17.52 19.34
C GLU A 57 -13.22 -16.26 19.81
N TYR A 58 -13.04 -15.15 19.12
CA TYR A 58 -13.64 -13.88 19.48
C TYR A 58 -14.81 -13.51 18.58
N GLY A 59 -15.19 -14.38 17.64
CA GLY A 59 -16.22 -14.08 16.67
C GLY A 59 -15.88 -12.89 15.75
N LEU A 60 -14.58 -12.64 15.56
CA LEU A 60 -14.11 -11.50 14.76
C LEU A 60 -13.88 -11.92 13.31
N ASP A 61 -14.48 -11.18 12.39
CA ASP A 61 -14.22 -11.29 10.96
C ASP A 61 -14.42 -9.91 10.35
N GLU A 62 -13.33 -9.20 10.14
CA GLU A 62 -13.37 -7.86 9.59
C GLU A 62 -12.45 -7.71 8.39
N THR A 63 -12.88 -6.91 7.44
CA THR A 63 -12.09 -6.53 6.28
C THR A 63 -11.79 -5.04 6.37
N ILE A 64 -10.51 -4.70 6.34
CA ILE A 64 -10.03 -3.32 6.48
C ILE A 64 -9.45 -2.91 5.14
N PRO A 65 -10.04 -1.92 4.44
CA PRO A 65 -9.47 -1.38 3.22
C PRO A 65 -8.33 -0.42 3.56
N PHE A 66 -7.28 -0.43 2.75
CA PHE A 66 -6.21 0.55 2.86
C PHE A 66 -5.56 0.76 1.49
N GLU A 67 -4.84 1.86 1.35
CA GLU A 67 -4.20 2.24 0.11
C GLU A 67 -2.69 2.30 0.30
N ILE A 68 -1.95 1.81 -0.70
CA ILE A 68 -0.49 1.87 -0.72
C ILE A 68 -0.08 2.71 -1.93
N PRO A 69 0.54 3.87 -1.71
CA PRO A 69 1.07 4.66 -2.81
C PRO A 69 2.39 4.05 -3.31
N VAL A 70 2.52 3.88 -4.62
CA VAL A 70 3.73 3.34 -5.24
C VAL A 70 4.19 4.24 -6.38
N ILE A 71 5.49 4.24 -6.62
CA ILE A 71 6.10 5.01 -7.70
C ILE A 71 6.94 4.08 -8.57
N LYS A 72 7.04 4.42 -9.86
CA LYS A 72 7.90 3.70 -10.78
C LYS A 72 9.16 4.52 -11.05
N VAL A 73 10.31 3.91 -10.79
CA VAL A 73 11.62 4.47 -11.08
C VAL A 73 12.35 3.48 -11.98
N GLY A 74 12.67 3.90 -13.20
CA GLY A 74 13.20 2.99 -14.19
C GLY A 74 12.20 1.90 -14.56
N ARG A 75 12.53 0.64 -14.28
CA ARG A 75 11.66 -0.51 -14.56
C ARG A 75 11.03 -1.11 -13.30
N SER A 76 11.27 -0.53 -12.14
CA SER A 76 10.83 -1.11 -10.88
C SER A 76 9.85 -0.21 -10.15
N TRP A 77 8.95 -0.84 -9.38
CA TRP A 77 8.00 -0.15 -8.54
C TRP A 77 8.51 -0.12 -7.10
N TYR A 78 8.36 1.02 -6.47
CA TYR A 78 8.80 1.24 -5.08
C TYR A 78 7.67 1.88 -4.28
N LEU A 79 7.74 1.73 -2.97
CA LEU A 79 6.83 2.40 -2.06
C LEU A 79 7.06 3.91 -2.11
N ASN A 80 5.99 4.69 -2.25
CA ASN A 80 6.06 6.15 -2.25
C ASN A 80 6.09 6.66 -0.81
N VAL A 81 7.29 6.83 -0.25
CA VAL A 81 7.45 7.28 1.14
C VAL A 81 7.01 8.74 1.34
N ALA A 82 7.00 9.54 0.29
CA ALA A 82 6.51 10.92 0.35
C ALA A 82 4.97 10.98 0.45
N GLY A 83 4.28 9.88 0.15
CA GLY A 83 2.82 9.77 0.25
C GLY A 83 2.32 9.36 1.62
N PHE A 84 3.20 9.12 2.57
CA PHE A 84 2.83 8.77 3.95
C PHE A 84 2.89 10.00 4.90
#